data_9fcfd4c555ba3d54b1a3fd46ef581ca6
#
_entry.id   9fcfd4c555ba3d54b1a3fd46ef581ca6
#
_cell.length_a   1.000
_cell.length_b   1.000
_cell.length_c   1.000
_cell.angle_alpha   90.00
_cell.angle_beta   90.00
_cell.angle_gamma   90.00
#
_symmetry.space_group_name_H-M   'P 1'
#
loop_
_entity.id
_entity.type
_entity.pdbx_description
1 polymer ?
#
loop_
_entity_poly.entity_id
_entity_poly.type
_entity_poly.pdbx_seq_one_letter_code
_entity_poly.pdbx_strand_id
1 'polypeptide(L)'
;MAIYFLDSSAVVKLYQPEAGSEEVDRIVSEPGSTRLMSRLALVEVQRALCRRLRVQDISESELDDLRRGFYEDLLQRRIRVKQLQDRHYRSAVRLIRKYAPEFTLPLPLLRTLDALHLVSALEVQALEGLDYFVSADANLCKIAQEKQLSIINPVP
;
A
#
# COMPACT_ATOMS: atom_id res chain seq x y z
N MET A 1 -20.29 -4.16 1.29
CA MET A 1 -19.38 -3.15 0.71
C MET A 1 -18.01 -3.39 1.31
N ALA A 2 -17.03 -3.75 0.48
CA ALA A 2 -15.70 -4.12 0.98
C ALA A 2 -14.84 -2.90 1.31
N ILE A 3 -13.99 -3.01 2.33
CA ILE A 3 -12.98 -2.03 2.72
C ILE A 3 -11.61 -2.61 2.41
N TYR A 4 -10.90 -1.96 1.51
CA TYR A 4 -9.55 -2.32 1.09
C TYR A 4 -8.53 -1.33 1.62
N PHE A 5 -7.40 -1.82 2.11
CA PHE A 5 -6.22 -1.01 2.39
C PHE A 5 -5.11 -1.42 1.44
N LEU A 6 -4.69 -0.50 0.57
CA LEU A 6 -3.64 -0.71 -0.41
C LEU A 6 -2.33 -0.15 0.12
N ASP A 7 -1.27 -0.96 0.13
CA ASP A 7 0.07 -0.43 0.33
C ASP A 7 0.60 0.24 -0.94
N SER A 8 1.75 0.87 -0.87
CA SER A 8 2.33 1.59 -2.01
C SER A 8 2.65 0.67 -3.19
N SER A 9 3.02 -0.60 -2.95
CA SER A 9 3.33 -1.57 -4.01
C SER A 9 2.09 -1.94 -4.84
N ALA A 10 0.91 -1.91 -4.22
CA ALA A 10 -0.35 -2.09 -4.91
C ALA A 10 -0.79 -0.81 -5.63
N VAL A 11 -0.72 0.35 -4.97
CA VAL A 11 -1.14 1.64 -5.57
C VAL A 11 -0.35 1.97 -6.82
N VAL A 12 0.97 1.75 -6.83
CA VAL A 12 1.84 2.01 -8.00
C VAL A 12 1.35 1.28 -9.26
N LYS A 13 0.77 0.08 -9.12
CA LYS A 13 0.27 -0.72 -10.24
C LYS A 13 -0.87 -0.08 -11.04
N LEU A 14 -1.56 0.90 -10.47
CA LEU A 14 -2.58 1.68 -11.20
C LEU A 14 -1.95 2.63 -12.23
N TYR A 15 -0.71 3.05 -11.99
CA TYR A 15 -0.01 4.06 -12.78
C TYR A 15 1.21 3.50 -13.50
N GLN A 16 1.50 2.24 -13.28
CA GLN A 16 2.60 1.51 -13.92
C GLN A 16 2.10 0.13 -14.35
N PRO A 17 1.71 -0.05 -15.64
CA PRO A 17 1.25 -1.34 -16.13
C PRO A 17 2.31 -2.43 -15.92
N GLU A 18 1.99 -3.42 -15.12
CA GLU A 18 2.84 -4.56 -14.79
C GLU A 18 1.98 -5.73 -14.28
N ALA A 19 2.62 -6.86 -13.94
CA ALA A 19 1.91 -8.01 -13.38
C ALA A 19 1.06 -7.59 -12.16
N GLY A 20 -0.22 -7.93 -12.17
CA GLY A 20 -1.17 -7.60 -11.11
C GLY A 20 -1.89 -6.25 -11.23
N SER A 21 -1.59 -5.42 -12.24
CA SER A 21 -2.28 -4.14 -12.47
C SER A 21 -3.78 -4.31 -12.70
N GLU A 22 -4.19 -5.32 -13.46
CA GLU A 22 -5.61 -5.61 -13.74
C GLU A 22 -6.39 -5.91 -12.46
N GLU A 23 -5.80 -6.67 -11.54
CA GLU A 23 -6.44 -7.00 -10.27
C GLU A 23 -6.58 -5.76 -9.37
N VAL A 24 -5.57 -4.91 -9.32
CA VAL A 24 -5.66 -3.65 -8.55
C VAL A 24 -6.68 -2.70 -9.17
N ASP A 25 -6.72 -2.59 -10.50
CA ASP A 25 -7.74 -1.77 -11.18
C ASP A 25 -9.16 -2.28 -10.93
N ARG A 26 -9.36 -3.61 -10.94
CA ARG A 26 -10.64 -4.24 -10.57
C ARG A 26 -11.07 -3.84 -9.16
N ILE A 27 -10.15 -3.92 -8.18
CA ILE A 27 -10.42 -3.54 -6.78
C ILE A 27 -10.78 -2.05 -6.68
N VAL A 28 -10.03 -1.18 -7.36
CA VAL A 28 -10.25 0.27 -7.28
C VAL A 28 -11.52 0.69 -8.02
N SER A 29 -11.94 -0.07 -9.01
CA SER A 29 -13.16 0.17 -9.79
C SER A 29 -14.42 -0.49 -9.19
N GLU A 30 -14.30 -1.30 -8.12
CA GLU A 30 -15.43 -2.00 -7.51
C GLU A 30 -16.47 -1.03 -6.93
N PRO A 31 -17.73 -1.06 -7.41
CA PRO A 31 -18.75 -0.13 -6.96
C PRO A 31 -19.05 -0.27 -5.46
N GLY A 32 -19.19 0.84 -4.76
CA GLY A 32 -19.58 0.88 -3.35
C GLY A 32 -18.49 0.47 -2.37
N SER A 33 -17.32 0.01 -2.81
CA SER A 33 -16.20 -0.32 -1.92
C SER A 33 -15.47 0.95 -1.44
N THR A 34 -14.78 0.84 -0.31
CA THR A 34 -13.89 1.88 0.22
C THR A 34 -12.45 1.43 0.03
N ARG A 35 -11.63 2.27 -0.57
CA ARG A 35 -10.20 2.04 -0.81
C ARG A 35 -9.40 3.07 -0.03
N LEU A 36 -8.49 2.58 0.79
CA LEU A 36 -7.66 3.37 1.69
C LEU A 36 -6.18 3.13 1.37
N MET A 37 -5.36 4.14 1.57
CA MET A 37 -3.90 4.01 1.60
C MET A 37 -3.34 4.90 2.70
N SER A 38 -2.13 4.62 3.19
CA SER A 38 -1.47 5.53 4.11
C SER A 38 -0.95 6.77 3.38
N ARG A 39 -0.77 7.87 4.11
CA ARG A 39 -0.18 9.10 3.57
C ARG A 39 1.23 8.90 2.99
N LEU A 40 1.96 7.89 3.44
CA LEU A 40 3.28 7.54 2.89
C LEU A 40 3.22 7.18 1.41
N ALA A 41 2.15 6.51 0.97
CA ALA A 41 1.99 6.12 -0.42
C ALA A 41 2.03 7.33 -1.38
N LEU A 42 1.68 8.55 -0.93
CA LEU A 42 1.84 9.76 -1.73
C LEU A 42 3.29 9.96 -2.20
N VAL A 43 4.24 9.77 -1.28
CA VAL A 43 5.67 9.96 -1.58
C VAL A 43 6.22 8.76 -2.34
N GLU A 44 5.82 7.55 -1.98
CA GLU A 44 6.33 6.33 -2.60
C GLU A 44 5.87 6.18 -4.05
N VAL A 45 4.62 6.52 -4.36
CA VAL A 45 4.12 6.54 -5.75
C VAL A 45 4.91 7.55 -6.58
N GLN A 46 5.11 8.78 -6.07
CA GLN A 46 5.92 9.79 -6.78
C GLN A 46 7.35 9.29 -7.03
N ARG A 47 7.96 8.67 -6.01
CA ARG A 47 9.30 8.07 -6.15
C ARG A 47 9.33 6.98 -7.23
N ALA A 48 8.32 6.11 -7.28
CA ALA A 48 8.23 5.05 -8.29
C ALA A 48 8.12 5.62 -9.71
N LEU A 49 7.27 6.62 -9.91
CA LEU A 49 7.12 7.30 -11.20
C LEU A 49 8.40 8.04 -11.62
N CYS A 50 9.04 8.78 -10.71
CA CYS A 50 10.31 9.47 -10.99
C CYS A 50 11.45 8.48 -11.31
N ARG A 51 11.44 7.28 -10.71
CA ARG A 51 12.39 6.23 -11.06
C ARG A 51 12.26 5.81 -12.52
N ARG A 52 11.04 5.68 -13.04
CA ARG A 52 10.78 5.35 -14.46
C ARG A 52 11.34 6.41 -15.40
N LEU A 53 11.12 7.68 -15.08
CA LEU A 53 11.73 8.79 -15.84
C LEU A 53 13.26 8.67 -15.84
N ARG A 54 13.85 8.44 -14.67
CA ARG A 54 15.32 8.36 -14.52
C ARG A 54 15.94 7.23 -15.35
N VAL A 55 15.24 6.10 -15.50
CA VAL A 55 15.70 4.98 -16.34
C VAL A 55 15.22 5.11 -17.79
N GLN A 56 14.66 6.24 -18.17
CA GLN A 56 14.16 6.55 -19.51
C GLN A 56 13.06 5.60 -20.02
N ASP A 57 12.30 5.00 -19.10
CA ASP A 57 11.14 4.16 -19.42
C ASP A 57 9.90 4.99 -19.76
N ILE A 58 9.83 6.23 -19.29
CA ILE A 58 8.81 7.21 -19.63
C ILE A 58 9.45 8.58 -19.89
N SER A 59 8.76 9.42 -20.65
CA SER A 59 9.10 10.83 -20.88
C SER A 59 8.61 11.74 -19.73
N GLU A 60 9.07 13.00 -19.71
CA GLU A 60 8.57 14.01 -18.76
C GLU A 60 7.07 14.26 -18.93
N SER A 61 6.56 14.31 -20.16
CA SER A 61 5.15 14.49 -20.45
C SER A 61 4.30 13.33 -19.90
N GLU A 62 4.76 12.08 -20.08
CA GLU A 62 4.09 10.90 -19.52
C GLU A 62 4.12 10.91 -17.99
N LEU A 63 5.23 11.33 -17.37
CA LEU A 63 5.31 11.52 -15.93
C LEU A 63 4.25 12.51 -15.43
N ASP A 64 4.11 13.66 -16.11
CA ASP A 64 3.11 14.66 -15.71
C ASP A 64 1.68 14.15 -15.86
N ASP A 65 1.39 13.38 -16.90
CA ASP A 65 0.07 12.76 -17.10
C ASP A 65 -0.24 11.73 -16.01
N LEU A 66 0.72 10.85 -15.67
CA LEU A 66 0.56 9.85 -14.61
C LEU A 66 0.37 10.51 -13.24
N ARG A 67 1.11 11.57 -12.95
CA ARG A 67 0.96 12.36 -11.71
C ARG A 67 -0.41 13.00 -11.64
N ARG A 68 -0.89 13.59 -12.74
CA ARG A 68 -2.22 14.18 -12.82
C ARG A 68 -3.29 13.14 -12.53
N GLY A 69 -3.25 11.98 -13.19
CA GLY A 69 -4.19 10.89 -12.96
C GLY A 69 -4.19 10.42 -11.50
N PHE A 70 -3.03 10.28 -10.87
CA PHE A 70 -2.92 9.94 -9.46
C PHE A 70 -3.63 10.97 -8.54
N TYR A 71 -3.40 12.25 -8.74
CA TYR A 71 -4.05 13.28 -7.92
C TYR A 71 -5.55 13.41 -8.23
N GLU A 72 -5.98 13.17 -9.46
CA GLU A 72 -7.40 13.11 -9.81
C GLU A 72 -8.12 11.97 -9.07
N ASP A 73 -7.53 10.79 -8.99
CA ASP A 73 -8.07 9.66 -8.23
C ASP A 73 -8.25 9.99 -6.74
N LEU A 74 -7.33 10.76 -6.16
CA LEU A 74 -7.46 11.23 -4.77
C LEU A 74 -8.57 12.29 -4.64
N LEU A 75 -8.64 13.24 -5.55
CA LEU A 75 -9.69 14.30 -5.54
C LEU A 75 -11.09 13.70 -5.70
N GLN A 76 -11.23 12.71 -6.58
CA GLN A 76 -12.48 11.98 -6.81
C GLN A 76 -12.78 10.93 -5.73
N ARG A 77 -11.90 10.78 -4.74
CA ARG A 77 -11.99 9.78 -3.65
C ARG A 77 -12.08 8.33 -4.14
N ARG A 78 -11.53 8.03 -5.31
CA ARG A 78 -11.33 6.64 -5.73
C ARG A 78 -10.44 5.90 -4.73
N ILE A 79 -9.44 6.60 -4.18
CA ILE A 79 -8.61 6.14 -3.07
C ILE A 79 -8.58 7.25 -2.00
N ARG A 80 -8.84 6.90 -0.75
CA ARG A 80 -8.81 7.82 0.39
C ARG A 80 -7.50 7.68 1.15
N VAL A 81 -6.96 8.82 1.61
CA VAL A 81 -5.68 8.86 2.34
C VAL A 81 -5.92 8.83 3.85
N LYS A 82 -5.35 7.85 4.52
CA LYS A 82 -5.29 7.80 6.01
C LYS A 82 -4.08 8.58 6.50
N GLN A 83 -4.35 9.52 7.39
CA GLN A 83 -3.29 10.34 8.01
C GLN A 83 -2.50 9.53 9.02
N LEU A 84 -1.19 9.70 9.03
CA LEU A 84 -0.32 9.16 10.07
C LEU A 84 -0.26 10.12 11.26
N GLN A 85 -0.34 9.55 12.45
CA GLN A 85 -0.26 10.26 13.73
C GLN A 85 0.81 9.61 14.59
N ASP A 86 1.23 10.28 15.66
CA ASP A 86 2.28 9.80 16.58
C ASP A 86 2.05 8.37 17.08
N ARG A 87 0.79 7.99 17.30
CA ARG A 87 0.47 6.63 17.71
C ARG A 87 0.87 5.57 16.69
N HIS A 88 0.82 5.88 15.38
CA HIS A 88 1.25 4.97 14.32
C HIS A 88 2.75 4.74 14.38
N TYR A 89 3.54 5.80 14.56
CA TYR A 89 5.00 5.68 14.70
C TYR A 89 5.38 4.86 15.91
N ARG A 90 4.76 5.10 17.08
CA ARG A 90 4.98 4.28 18.29
C ARG A 90 4.60 2.82 18.08
N SER A 91 3.50 2.56 17.37
CA SER A 91 3.06 1.19 17.05
C SER A 91 4.00 0.51 16.06
N ALA A 92 4.51 1.23 15.05
CA ALA A 92 5.49 0.72 14.10
C ALA A 92 6.80 0.33 14.80
N VAL A 93 7.30 1.16 15.72
CA VAL A 93 8.48 0.82 16.54
C VAL A 93 8.27 -0.50 17.30
N ARG A 94 7.11 -0.65 17.97
CA ARG A 94 6.78 -1.89 18.68
C ARG A 94 6.72 -3.09 17.75
N LEU A 95 6.14 -2.91 16.56
CA LEU A 95 6.01 -3.95 15.55
C LEU A 95 7.39 -4.40 15.02
N ILE A 96 8.24 -3.44 14.65
CA ILE A 96 9.61 -3.72 14.19
C ILE A 96 10.39 -4.48 15.27
N ARG A 97 10.32 -4.01 16.52
CA ARG A 97 11.01 -4.68 17.64
C ARG A 97 10.51 -6.09 17.90
N LYS A 98 9.22 -6.34 17.69
CA LYS A 98 8.64 -7.69 17.84
C LYS A 98 9.23 -8.67 16.83
N TYR A 99 9.46 -8.25 15.58
CA TYR A 99 9.99 -9.10 14.51
C TYR A 99 11.52 -9.07 14.39
N ALA A 100 12.21 -8.25 15.18
CA ALA A 100 13.67 -8.14 15.14
C ALA A 100 14.45 -9.39 15.67
N PRO A 101 14.02 -10.07 16.74
CA PRO A 101 14.79 -11.18 17.34
C PRO A 101 14.50 -12.55 16.72
N GLU A 102 13.70 -12.66 15.68
CA GLU A 102 13.26 -13.95 15.15
C GLU A 102 14.29 -14.58 14.21
N PHE A 103 15.41 -15.05 14.79
CA PHE A 103 16.34 -15.96 14.11
C PHE A 103 15.72 -17.33 13.75
N THR A 104 14.53 -17.62 14.26
CA THR A 104 13.86 -18.91 14.15
C THR A 104 12.72 -18.96 13.14
N LEU A 105 12.21 -17.80 12.69
CA LEU A 105 11.18 -17.71 11.67
C LEU A 105 11.79 -17.20 10.36
N PRO A 106 11.39 -17.76 9.20
CA PRO A 106 11.89 -17.32 7.90
C PRO A 106 11.26 -15.99 7.44
N LEU A 107 10.97 -15.09 8.38
CA LEU A 107 10.41 -13.78 8.08
C LEU A 107 11.54 -12.75 8.00
N PRO A 108 11.61 -11.97 6.94
CA PRO A 108 12.58 -10.90 6.82
C PRO A 108 12.27 -9.79 7.82
N LEU A 109 13.31 -9.02 8.16
CA LEU A 109 13.16 -7.82 8.98
C LEU A 109 12.11 -6.89 8.35
N LEU A 110 11.12 -6.49 9.14
CA LEU A 110 10.08 -5.56 8.70
C LEU A 110 10.69 -4.18 8.44
N ARG A 111 10.59 -3.70 7.20
CA ARG A 111 11.09 -2.38 6.80
C ARG A 111 10.25 -1.26 7.43
N THR A 112 10.86 -0.10 7.64
CA THR A 112 10.24 1.04 8.33
C THR A 112 8.93 1.49 7.68
N LEU A 113 8.90 1.64 6.35
CA LEU A 113 7.70 2.10 5.65
C LEU A 113 6.61 1.01 5.65
N ASP A 114 7.00 -0.25 5.49
CA ASP A 114 6.06 -1.38 5.57
C ASP A 114 5.40 -1.48 6.94
N ALA A 115 6.16 -1.23 8.01
CA ALA A 115 5.62 -1.18 9.36
C ALA A 115 4.57 -0.08 9.51
N LEU A 116 4.81 1.10 8.93
CA LEU A 116 3.85 2.21 8.97
C LEU A 116 2.59 1.95 8.13
N HIS A 117 2.72 1.32 6.96
CA HIS A 117 1.56 0.87 6.19
C HIS A 117 0.75 -0.16 6.98
N LEU A 118 1.43 -1.15 7.55
CA LEU A 118 0.76 -2.24 8.27
C LEU A 118 0.05 -1.74 9.53
N VAL A 119 0.65 -0.87 10.33
CA VAL A 119 -0.04 -0.32 11.53
C VAL A 119 -1.23 0.54 11.15
N SER A 120 -1.18 1.26 10.02
CA SER A 120 -2.32 2.01 9.50
C SER A 120 -3.47 1.09 9.09
N ALA A 121 -3.16 -0.03 8.43
CA ALA A 121 -4.15 -1.05 8.06
C ALA A 121 -4.78 -1.73 9.30
N LEU A 122 -3.96 -2.05 10.31
CA LEU A 122 -4.43 -2.61 11.58
C LEU A 122 -5.35 -1.66 12.35
N GLU A 123 -5.09 -0.35 12.29
CA GLU A 123 -6.00 0.64 12.85
C GLU A 123 -7.34 0.66 12.11
N VAL A 124 -7.32 0.61 10.76
CA VAL A 124 -8.56 0.52 9.96
C VAL A 124 -9.33 -0.76 10.31
N GLN A 125 -8.63 -1.89 10.45
CA GLN A 125 -9.28 -3.15 10.87
C GLN A 125 -9.97 -3.00 12.23
N ALA A 126 -9.32 -2.38 13.19
CA ALA A 126 -9.85 -2.22 14.55
C ALA A 126 -11.03 -1.24 14.63
N LEU A 127 -11.05 -0.20 13.81
CA LEU A 127 -12.02 0.88 13.89
C LEU A 127 -13.14 0.81 12.86
N GLU A 128 -12.86 0.31 11.66
CA GLU A 128 -13.74 0.37 10.50
C GLU A 128 -14.11 -1.02 9.94
N GLY A 129 -13.36 -2.08 10.34
CA GLY A 129 -13.59 -3.44 9.84
C GLY A 129 -12.99 -3.65 8.46
N LEU A 130 -11.65 -3.66 8.36
CA LEU A 130 -10.92 -3.90 7.10
C LEU A 130 -11.21 -5.32 6.57
N ASP A 131 -11.67 -5.41 5.33
CA ASP A 131 -11.89 -6.70 4.67
C ASP A 131 -10.58 -7.25 4.06
N TYR A 132 -9.82 -6.40 3.37
CA TYR A 132 -8.61 -6.85 2.69
C TYR A 132 -7.46 -5.85 2.79
N PHE A 133 -6.27 -6.38 3.07
CA PHE A 133 -4.99 -5.70 2.88
C PHE A 133 -4.40 -6.12 1.54
N VAL A 134 -4.13 -5.16 0.66
CA VAL A 134 -3.66 -5.40 -0.72
C VAL A 134 -2.20 -5.01 -0.83
N SER A 135 -1.32 -5.95 -1.11
CA SER A 135 0.12 -5.72 -1.24
C SER A 135 0.74 -6.69 -2.24
N ALA A 136 1.64 -6.19 -3.08
CA ALA A 136 2.48 -7.00 -3.96
C ALA A 136 3.80 -7.45 -3.30
N ASP A 137 4.06 -7.01 -2.06
CA ASP A 137 5.21 -7.45 -1.28
C ASP A 137 4.89 -8.74 -0.52
N ALA A 138 5.43 -9.86 -0.99
CA ALA A 138 5.18 -11.18 -0.41
C ALA A 138 5.63 -11.26 1.08
N ASN A 139 6.68 -10.53 1.48
CA ASN A 139 7.16 -10.53 2.85
C ASN A 139 6.21 -9.73 3.76
N LEU A 140 5.75 -8.58 3.30
CA LEU A 140 4.74 -7.80 4.01
C LEU A 140 3.42 -8.58 4.14
N CYS A 141 3.01 -9.28 3.08
CA CYS A 141 1.83 -10.16 3.11
C CYS A 141 1.92 -11.23 4.20
N LYS A 142 3.07 -11.90 4.36
CA LYS A 142 3.27 -12.91 5.42
C LYS A 142 3.10 -12.32 6.81
N ILE A 143 3.72 -11.16 7.09
CA ILE A 143 3.61 -10.49 8.39
C ILE A 143 2.16 -10.02 8.62
N ALA A 144 1.50 -9.50 7.60
CA ALA A 144 0.11 -9.07 7.68
C ALA A 144 -0.86 -10.24 7.97
N GLN A 145 -0.61 -11.41 7.38
CA GLN A 145 -1.36 -12.65 7.68
C GLN A 145 -1.20 -13.08 9.14
N GLU A 146 0.00 -13.00 9.70
CA GLU A 146 0.20 -13.27 11.14
C GLU A 146 -0.56 -12.28 12.04
N LYS A 147 -0.84 -11.08 11.53
CA LYS A 147 -1.69 -10.09 12.18
C LYS A 147 -3.18 -10.30 11.92
N GLN A 148 -3.55 -11.46 11.33
CA GLN A 148 -4.93 -11.83 11.03
C GLN A 148 -5.63 -10.89 10.02
N LEU A 149 -4.85 -10.21 9.17
CA LEU A 149 -5.41 -9.52 8.02
C LEU A 149 -5.68 -10.52 6.88
N SER A 150 -6.84 -10.37 6.23
CA SER A 150 -7.09 -11.04 4.95
C SER A 150 -6.30 -10.35 3.86
N ILE A 151 -5.54 -11.12 3.08
CA ILE A 151 -4.58 -10.57 2.11
C ILE A 151 -5.07 -10.79 0.69
N ILE A 152 -4.88 -9.79 -0.14
CA ILE A 152 -4.85 -9.93 -1.60
C ILE A 152 -3.44 -9.56 -2.07
N ASN A 153 -2.72 -10.56 -2.63
CA ASN A 153 -1.51 -10.28 -3.39
C ASN A 153 -1.90 -10.25 -4.88
N PRO A 154 -1.82 -9.09 -5.55
CA PRO A 154 -2.21 -8.99 -6.95
C PRO A 154 -1.23 -9.69 -7.90
N VAL A 155 -0.04 -10.04 -7.41
CA VAL A 155 0.96 -10.82 -8.16
C VAL A 155 1.00 -12.22 -7.56
N PRO A 156 0.46 -13.23 -8.24
CA PRO A 156 0.43 -14.60 -7.73
C PRO A 156 1.83 -15.23 -7.63
#